data_93663c73a35442b2098b5316f1440d2c
#
_entry.id   93663c73a35442b2098b5316f1440d2c
#
_cell.length_a   1.000
_cell.length_b   1.000
_cell.length_c   1.000
_cell.angle_alpha   90.00
_cell.angle_beta   90.00
_cell.angle_gamma   90.00
#
_symmetry.space_group_name_H-M   'P 1'
#
loop_
_entity.id
_entity.type
_entity.pdbx_description
1 polymer ?
#
loop_
_entity_poly.entity_id
_entity_poly.type
_entity_poly.pdbx_seq_one_letter_code
_entity_poly.pdbx_strand_id
1 'polypeptide(L)'
;MTQENISGASPTLSRLVQELNRLPGIGPKSAQRLAYYIIRLPDDEAYALADAVTSVKQNIVFCEECQNLTDASPCQVCSDARRDRTIICVVEDPLDVLAMERTRSFRGLYHVLHGVISPINGVGPDQLKLKELFSRLGRPDVVEMVVAT
;
A
#
# COMPACT_ATOMS: atom_id res chain seq x y z
N MET A 1 -21.18 15.32 -12.47
CA MET A 1 -20.63 15.87 -11.20
C MET A 1 -20.04 17.22 -11.56
N THR A 2 -20.67 18.28 -11.10
CA THR A 2 -20.43 19.68 -11.47
C THR A 2 -19.04 20.10 -10.95
N GLN A 3 -18.17 20.50 -11.88
CA GLN A 3 -16.91 21.19 -11.59
C GLN A 3 -17.27 22.57 -11.01
N GLU A 4 -17.22 22.72 -9.71
CA GLU A 4 -17.19 24.05 -9.09
C GLU A 4 -15.82 24.68 -9.43
N ASN A 5 -15.77 25.39 -10.56
CA ASN A 5 -14.70 26.32 -10.84
C ASN A 5 -14.72 27.38 -9.75
N ILE A 6 -13.74 27.37 -8.84
CA ILE A 6 -13.55 28.45 -7.88
C ILE A 6 -13.20 29.70 -8.71
N SER A 7 -14.22 30.54 -8.95
CA SER A 7 -14.09 31.78 -9.72
C SER A 7 -12.98 32.64 -9.11
N GLY A 8 -11.89 32.86 -9.87
CA GLY A 8 -10.73 33.67 -9.48
C GLY A 8 -9.47 32.91 -9.06
N ALA A 9 -9.50 31.59 -8.95
CA ALA A 9 -8.29 30.83 -8.65
C ALA A 9 -7.46 30.54 -9.94
N SER A 10 -6.13 30.54 -9.83
CA SER A 10 -5.24 30.11 -10.91
C SER A 10 -5.59 28.67 -11.34
N PRO A 11 -5.61 28.37 -12.65
CA PRO A 11 -5.86 27.01 -13.15
C PRO A 11 -4.89 25.97 -12.55
N THR A 12 -3.63 26.33 -12.35
CA THR A 12 -2.62 25.48 -11.73
C THR A 12 -2.99 25.14 -10.28
N LEU A 13 -3.41 26.14 -9.50
CA LEU A 13 -3.85 25.93 -8.13
C LEU A 13 -5.11 25.07 -8.06
N SER A 14 -6.07 25.35 -8.93
CA SER A 14 -7.32 24.58 -9.01
C SER A 14 -7.05 23.11 -9.30
N ARG A 15 -6.11 22.81 -10.21
CA ARG A 15 -5.69 21.43 -10.50
C ARG A 15 -5.10 20.74 -9.27
N LEU A 16 -4.21 21.40 -8.52
CA LEU A 16 -3.65 20.82 -7.30
C LEU A 16 -4.72 20.53 -6.26
N VAL A 17 -5.66 21.46 -6.05
CA VAL A 17 -6.80 21.25 -5.13
C VAL A 17 -7.64 20.04 -5.57
N GLN A 18 -7.91 19.90 -6.87
CA GLN A 18 -8.69 18.76 -7.39
C GLN A 18 -7.97 17.43 -7.15
N GLU A 19 -6.67 17.33 -7.42
CA GLU A 19 -5.92 16.10 -7.21
C GLU A 19 -5.84 15.75 -5.71
N LEU A 20 -5.63 16.71 -4.83
CA LEU A 20 -5.66 16.48 -3.38
C LEU A 20 -7.06 16.04 -2.89
N ASN A 21 -8.13 16.60 -3.46
CA ASN A 21 -9.50 16.23 -3.09
C ASN A 21 -9.91 14.82 -3.54
N ARG A 22 -9.17 14.21 -4.47
CA ARG A 22 -9.37 12.81 -4.91
C ARG A 22 -8.80 11.79 -3.94
N LEU A 23 -7.97 12.23 -2.99
CA LEU A 23 -7.38 11.34 -2.00
C LEU A 23 -8.42 10.95 -0.95
N PRO A 24 -8.48 9.67 -0.55
CA PRO A 24 -9.44 9.20 0.44
C PRO A 24 -9.25 9.94 1.77
N GLY A 25 -10.35 10.38 2.38
CA GLY A 25 -10.34 11.13 3.63
C GLY A 25 -10.01 12.63 3.50
N ILE A 26 -9.69 13.12 2.30
CA ILE A 26 -9.43 14.55 2.06
C ILE A 26 -10.67 15.19 1.39
N GLY A 27 -11.40 15.98 2.18
CA GLY A 27 -12.53 16.76 1.66
C GLY A 27 -12.08 18.11 1.04
N PRO A 28 -13.02 18.84 0.39
CA PRO A 28 -12.71 20.07 -0.35
C PRO A 28 -11.99 21.14 0.49
N LYS A 29 -12.41 21.35 1.74
CA LYS A 29 -11.76 22.33 2.64
C LYS A 29 -10.33 21.93 2.99
N SER A 30 -10.09 20.64 3.24
CA SER A 30 -8.75 20.12 3.53
C SER A 30 -7.85 20.19 2.31
N ALA A 31 -8.36 19.85 1.12
CA ALA A 31 -7.63 19.96 -0.14
C ALA A 31 -7.17 21.39 -0.41
N GLN A 32 -8.07 22.39 -0.24
CA GLN A 32 -7.71 23.79 -0.36
C GLN A 32 -6.60 24.19 0.64
N ARG A 33 -6.75 23.85 1.92
CA ARG A 33 -5.74 24.16 2.94
C ARG A 33 -4.39 23.55 2.62
N LEU A 34 -4.34 22.30 2.17
CA LEU A 34 -3.11 21.62 1.76
C LEU A 34 -2.47 22.28 0.54
N ALA A 35 -3.25 22.66 -0.47
CA ALA A 35 -2.74 23.33 -1.65
C ALA A 35 -2.11 24.69 -1.30
N TYR A 36 -2.76 25.49 -0.46
CA TYR A 36 -2.22 26.77 0.01
C TYR A 36 -1.02 26.59 0.94
N TYR A 37 -0.95 25.52 1.69
CA TYR A 37 0.23 25.17 2.48
C TYR A 37 1.42 24.86 1.59
N ILE A 38 1.24 24.00 0.56
CA ILE A 38 2.29 23.61 -0.40
C ILE A 38 2.86 24.85 -1.12
N ILE A 39 2.01 25.82 -1.51
CA ILE A 39 2.47 27.07 -2.13
C ILE A 39 3.40 27.89 -1.23
N ARG A 40 3.23 27.77 0.10
CA ARG A 40 4.03 28.52 1.09
C ARG A 40 5.28 27.76 1.53
N LEU A 41 5.40 26.49 1.18
CA LEU A 41 6.64 25.74 1.45
C LEU A 41 7.80 26.35 0.66
N PRO A 42 9.03 26.24 1.18
CA PRO A 42 10.23 26.42 0.38
C PRO A 42 10.19 25.49 -0.85
N ASP A 43 10.77 25.94 -1.95
CA ASP A 43 10.71 25.20 -3.23
C ASP A 43 11.30 23.81 -3.09
N ASP A 44 12.40 23.66 -2.36
CA ASP A 44 13.06 22.37 -2.10
C ASP A 44 12.16 21.38 -1.35
N GLU A 45 11.40 21.85 -0.35
CA GLU A 45 10.45 21.00 0.38
C GLU A 45 9.26 20.58 -0.50
N ALA A 46 8.74 21.50 -1.32
CA ALA A 46 7.65 21.21 -2.24
C ALA A 46 8.07 20.19 -3.31
N TYR A 47 9.28 20.33 -3.86
CA TYR A 47 9.83 19.38 -4.82
C TYR A 47 10.15 18.03 -4.18
N ALA A 48 10.66 17.99 -2.95
CA ALA A 48 10.89 16.75 -2.21
C ALA A 48 9.59 15.95 -2.00
N LEU A 49 8.47 16.63 -1.70
CA LEU A 49 7.16 15.99 -1.61
C LEU A 49 6.72 15.39 -2.95
N ALA A 50 6.86 16.16 -4.03
CA ALA A 50 6.50 15.69 -5.39
C ALA A 50 7.35 14.49 -5.81
N ASP A 51 8.65 14.53 -5.53
CA ASP A 51 9.58 13.45 -5.81
C ASP A 51 9.24 12.19 -5.00
N ALA A 52 8.93 12.33 -3.72
CA ALA A 52 8.53 11.21 -2.87
C ALA A 52 7.29 10.48 -3.43
N VAL A 53 6.27 11.24 -3.88
CA VAL A 53 5.06 10.67 -4.51
C VAL A 53 5.41 9.93 -5.80
N THR A 54 6.28 10.51 -6.61
CA THR A 54 6.71 9.90 -7.89
C THR A 54 7.52 8.64 -7.65
N SER A 55 8.48 8.70 -6.72
CA SER A 55 9.38 7.60 -6.36
C SER A 55 8.63 6.37 -5.85
N VAL A 56 7.60 6.54 -5.02
CA VAL A 56 6.74 5.44 -4.56
C VAL A 56 6.11 4.70 -5.75
N LYS A 57 5.63 5.43 -6.76
CA LYS A 57 5.01 4.83 -7.94
C LYS A 57 6.00 4.12 -8.87
N GLN A 58 7.25 4.54 -8.86
CA GLN A 58 8.30 4.02 -9.75
C GLN A 58 9.05 2.84 -9.12
N ASN A 59 9.28 2.87 -7.81
CA ASN A 59 10.21 1.97 -7.15
C ASN A 59 9.54 0.87 -6.32
N ILE A 60 8.32 1.11 -5.80
CA ILE A 60 7.62 0.09 -5.01
C ILE A 60 7.09 -1.01 -5.93
N VAL A 61 7.48 -2.24 -5.62
CA VAL A 61 7.05 -3.46 -6.30
C VAL A 61 6.44 -4.45 -5.31
N PHE A 62 5.77 -5.47 -5.82
CA PHE A 62 5.38 -6.61 -5.00
C PHE A 62 6.56 -7.55 -4.80
N CYS A 63 6.76 -7.99 -3.56
CA CYS A 63 7.70 -9.07 -3.27
C CYS A 63 7.24 -10.35 -3.98
N GLU A 64 8.10 -10.95 -4.79
CA GLU A 64 7.81 -12.19 -5.54
C GLU A 64 7.43 -13.36 -4.63
N GLU A 65 7.91 -13.38 -3.37
CA GLU A 65 7.62 -14.44 -2.41
C GLU A 65 6.30 -14.21 -1.66
N CYS A 66 6.09 -13.04 -1.06
CA CYS A 66 5.00 -12.81 -0.12
C CYS A 66 3.96 -11.80 -0.59
N GLN A 67 4.12 -11.20 -1.75
CA GLN A 67 3.26 -10.17 -2.33
C GLN A 67 3.16 -8.89 -1.50
N ASN A 68 3.99 -8.70 -0.47
CA ASN A 68 4.06 -7.43 0.26
C ASN A 68 4.72 -6.34 -0.61
N LEU A 69 4.44 -5.08 -0.31
CA LEU A 69 5.08 -3.92 -0.96
C LEU A 69 6.53 -3.78 -0.49
N THR A 70 7.45 -3.53 -1.41
CA THR A 70 8.89 -3.44 -1.13
C THR A 70 9.63 -2.66 -2.22
N ASP A 71 10.79 -2.08 -1.87
CA ASP A 71 11.71 -1.47 -2.85
C ASP A 71 12.56 -2.51 -3.58
N ALA A 72 12.75 -3.69 -2.99
CA ALA A 72 13.55 -4.77 -3.58
C ALA A 72 12.92 -6.14 -3.30
N SER A 73 12.93 -7.02 -4.31
CA SER A 73 12.41 -8.39 -4.17
C SER A 73 13.57 -9.40 -4.16
N PRO A 74 13.56 -10.35 -3.21
CA PRO A 74 12.63 -10.54 -2.08
C PRO A 74 12.71 -9.41 -1.04
N CYS A 75 11.58 -9.17 -0.33
CA CYS A 75 11.51 -8.15 0.72
C CYS A 75 12.39 -8.52 1.95
N GLN A 76 12.60 -7.55 2.84
CA GLN A 76 13.43 -7.74 4.05
C GLN A 76 12.97 -8.92 4.92
N VAL A 77 11.66 -9.14 5.05
CA VAL A 77 11.14 -10.28 5.83
C VAL A 77 11.46 -11.61 5.15
N CYS A 78 11.25 -11.71 3.84
CA CYS A 78 11.52 -12.93 3.10
C CYS A 78 13.01 -13.25 2.97
N SER A 79 13.87 -12.23 3.00
CA SER A 79 15.32 -12.36 2.92
C SER A 79 15.98 -12.65 4.27
N ASP A 80 15.27 -12.45 5.39
CA ASP A 80 15.84 -12.68 6.72
C ASP A 80 15.95 -14.18 7.01
N ALA A 81 17.17 -14.68 7.06
CA ALA A 81 17.50 -16.10 7.33
C ALA A 81 17.10 -16.57 8.75
N ARG A 82 16.79 -15.64 9.67
CA ARG A 82 16.36 -15.96 11.04
C ARG A 82 14.85 -16.28 11.14
N ARG A 83 14.12 -16.12 10.04
CA ARG A 83 12.69 -16.39 9.98
C ARG A 83 12.41 -17.88 9.86
N ASP A 84 11.35 -18.30 10.53
CA ASP A 84 10.83 -19.65 10.37
C ASP A 84 10.08 -19.77 9.04
N ARG A 85 10.66 -20.49 8.10
CA ARG A 85 10.11 -20.67 6.76
C ARG A 85 8.98 -21.69 6.69
N THR A 86 8.78 -22.45 7.77
CA THR A 86 7.75 -23.50 7.85
C THR A 86 6.37 -22.93 8.12
N ILE A 87 6.26 -21.68 8.60
CA ILE A 87 5.02 -21.04 8.99
C ILE A 87 4.74 -19.82 8.11
N ILE A 88 3.57 -19.78 7.48
CA ILE A 88 3.10 -18.64 6.69
C ILE A 88 1.85 -18.03 7.35
N CYS A 89 1.92 -16.74 7.71
CA CYS A 89 0.77 -15.96 8.11
C CYS A 89 0.18 -15.22 6.91
N VAL A 90 -1.06 -15.53 6.58
CA VAL A 90 -1.82 -14.91 5.50
C VAL A 90 -2.58 -13.72 6.06
N VAL A 91 -2.38 -12.55 5.47
CA VAL A 91 -3.00 -11.28 5.87
C VAL A 91 -3.68 -10.61 4.69
N GLU A 92 -4.62 -9.70 4.98
CA GLU A 92 -5.37 -9.00 3.97
C GLU A 92 -4.53 -7.92 3.26
N ASP A 93 -3.83 -7.09 4.04
CA ASP A 93 -3.22 -5.84 3.58
C ASP A 93 -1.74 -5.74 4.01
N PRO A 94 -0.87 -5.02 3.26
CA PRO A 94 0.48 -4.71 3.69
C PRO A 94 0.59 -4.03 5.06
N LEU A 95 -0.43 -3.27 5.47
CA LEU A 95 -0.46 -2.62 6.79
C LEU A 95 -0.58 -3.63 7.93
N ASP A 96 -1.22 -4.78 7.70
CA ASP A 96 -1.32 -5.86 8.70
C ASP A 96 0.07 -6.44 8.98
N VAL A 97 0.90 -6.61 7.94
CA VAL A 97 2.30 -7.03 8.12
C VAL A 97 3.03 -6.05 9.03
N LEU A 98 2.88 -4.75 8.80
CA LEU A 98 3.51 -3.72 9.63
C LEU A 98 3.01 -3.77 11.08
N ALA A 99 1.71 -3.99 11.29
CA ALA A 99 1.11 -4.09 12.61
C ALA A 99 1.68 -5.30 13.37
N MET A 100 1.75 -6.46 12.72
CA MET A 100 2.30 -7.67 13.31
C MET A 100 3.80 -7.56 13.60
N GLU A 101 4.59 -6.99 12.68
CA GLU A 101 6.03 -6.80 12.87
C GLU A 101 6.35 -5.86 14.04
N ARG A 102 5.51 -4.86 14.31
CA ARG A 102 5.65 -3.99 15.49
C ARG A 102 5.57 -4.76 16.82
N THR A 103 4.80 -5.84 16.87
CA THR A 103 4.70 -6.68 18.08
C THR A 103 5.96 -7.49 18.34
N ARG A 104 6.76 -7.77 17.30
CA ARG A 104 7.95 -8.64 17.33
C ARG A 104 7.69 -10.07 17.82
N SER A 105 6.42 -10.49 17.88
CA SER A 105 6.01 -11.80 18.42
C SER A 105 6.05 -12.89 17.36
N PHE A 106 5.75 -12.54 16.10
CA PHE A 106 5.71 -13.51 15.01
C PHE A 106 7.07 -13.66 14.35
N ARG A 107 7.47 -14.90 14.11
CA ARG A 107 8.79 -15.24 13.53
C ARG A 107 8.70 -15.94 12.17
N GLY A 108 7.51 -16.27 11.73
CA GLY A 108 7.26 -16.88 10.42
C GLY A 108 7.35 -15.89 9.26
N LEU A 109 6.92 -16.33 8.11
CA LEU A 109 6.79 -15.52 6.90
C LEU A 109 5.35 -15.05 6.71
N TYR A 110 5.16 -14.01 5.91
CA TYR A 110 3.81 -13.51 5.57
C TYR A 110 3.43 -13.85 4.14
N HIS A 111 2.14 -13.74 3.86
CA HIS A 111 1.59 -13.65 2.52
C HIS A 111 0.44 -12.64 2.51
N VAL A 112 0.53 -11.64 1.62
CA VAL A 112 -0.46 -10.56 1.52
C VAL A 112 -1.40 -10.84 0.38
N LEU A 113 -2.71 -10.87 0.66
CA LEU A 113 -3.76 -11.15 -0.33
C LEU A 113 -4.15 -9.93 -1.16
N HIS A 114 -3.93 -8.72 -0.66
CA HIS A 114 -4.41 -7.45 -1.22
C HIS A 114 -5.94 -7.34 -1.29
N GLY A 115 -6.62 -7.81 -0.26
CA GLY A 115 -8.06 -7.72 -0.08
C GLY A 115 -8.68 -8.97 0.53
N VAL A 116 -10.01 -8.95 0.65
CA VAL A 116 -10.83 -10.08 1.11
C VAL A 116 -11.89 -10.44 0.07
N ILE A 117 -12.34 -11.68 0.09
CA ILE A 117 -13.48 -12.09 -0.72
C ILE A 117 -14.72 -11.33 -0.23
N SER A 118 -15.29 -10.51 -1.10
CA SER A 118 -16.47 -9.70 -0.79
C SER A 118 -17.45 -9.70 -1.97
N PRO A 119 -18.39 -10.66 -1.99
CA PRO A 119 -19.37 -10.75 -3.07
C PRO A 119 -20.20 -9.48 -3.25
N ILE A 120 -20.50 -8.78 -2.15
CA ILE A 120 -21.26 -7.52 -2.16
C ILE A 120 -20.49 -6.41 -2.92
N ASN A 121 -19.16 -6.40 -2.79
CA ASN A 121 -18.29 -5.43 -3.46
C ASN A 121 -17.75 -5.97 -4.80
N GLY A 122 -18.18 -7.15 -5.25
CA GLY A 122 -17.74 -7.79 -6.47
C GLY A 122 -16.29 -8.29 -6.43
N VAL A 123 -15.71 -8.46 -5.22
CA VAL A 123 -14.35 -8.97 -5.06
C VAL A 123 -14.38 -10.49 -4.99
N GLY A 124 -13.90 -11.14 -6.05
CA GLY A 124 -13.77 -12.59 -6.15
C GLY A 124 -12.34 -13.09 -5.88
N PRO A 125 -12.17 -14.41 -5.82
CA PRO A 125 -10.85 -15.03 -5.57
C PRO A 125 -9.78 -14.65 -6.59
N ASP A 126 -10.17 -14.42 -7.85
CA ASP A 126 -9.25 -14.09 -8.95
C ASP A 126 -8.63 -12.69 -8.83
N GLN A 127 -9.21 -11.84 -7.99
CA GLN A 127 -8.71 -10.49 -7.73
C GLN A 127 -7.69 -10.45 -6.58
N LEU A 128 -7.55 -11.57 -5.85
CA LEU A 128 -6.65 -11.71 -4.72
C LEU A 128 -5.39 -12.50 -5.11
N LYS A 129 -4.34 -12.36 -4.32
CA LYS A 129 -3.08 -13.08 -4.50
C LYS A 129 -3.13 -14.54 -4.01
N LEU A 130 -4.24 -15.23 -4.28
CA LEU A 130 -4.47 -16.62 -3.89
C LEU A 130 -3.67 -17.61 -4.71
N LYS A 131 -3.49 -17.34 -6.01
CA LYS A 131 -2.71 -18.22 -6.90
C LYS A 131 -1.26 -18.32 -6.42
N GLU A 132 -0.66 -17.20 -6.07
CA GLU A 132 0.68 -17.11 -5.53
C GLU A 132 0.77 -17.80 -4.16
N LEU A 133 -0.26 -17.66 -3.31
CA LEU A 133 -0.36 -18.36 -2.03
C LEU A 133 -0.35 -19.87 -2.23
N PHE A 134 -1.22 -20.41 -3.07
CA PHE A 134 -1.30 -21.87 -3.33
C PHE A 134 0.01 -22.43 -3.89
N SER A 135 0.65 -21.72 -4.79
CA SER A 135 1.97 -22.10 -5.31
C SER A 135 3.01 -22.21 -4.19
N ARG A 136 2.93 -21.31 -3.20
CA ARG A 136 3.85 -21.27 -2.07
C ARG A 136 3.55 -22.33 -1.02
N LEU A 137 2.26 -22.61 -0.74
CA LEU A 137 1.84 -23.67 0.18
C LEU A 137 2.16 -25.08 -0.35
N GLY A 138 2.34 -25.25 -1.65
CA GLY A 138 2.78 -26.50 -2.25
C GLY A 138 4.27 -26.82 -2.04
N ARG A 139 5.05 -25.95 -1.40
CA ARG A 139 6.45 -26.20 -1.08
C ARG A 139 6.57 -27.18 0.09
N PRO A 140 7.52 -28.14 0.04
CA PRO A 140 7.61 -29.19 1.06
C PRO A 140 8.08 -28.69 2.45
N ASP A 141 8.64 -27.49 2.52
CA ASP A 141 9.11 -26.85 3.76
C ASP A 141 8.00 -26.10 4.51
N VAL A 142 6.84 -25.86 3.90
CA VAL A 142 5.71 -25.19 4.56
C VAL A 142 4.87 -26.22 5.30
N VAL A 143 4.76 -26.05 6.62
CA VAL A 143 4.08 -26.99 7.53
C VAL A 143 2.78 -26.38 8.07
N GLU A 144 2.75 -25.07 8.29
CA GLU A 144 1.63 -24.39 8.93
C GLU A 144 1.24 -23.11 8.19
N MET A 145 -0.08 -22.89 8.09
CA MET A 145 -0.65 -21.65 7.60
C MET A 145 -1.56 -21.05 8.68
N VAL A 146 -1.27 -19.83 9.07
CA VAL A 146 -2.11 -19.02 9.96
C VAL A 146 -2.88 -18.03 9.10
N VAL A 147 -4.20 -17.95 9.23
CA VAL A 147 -5.03 -16.98 8.50
C VAL A 147 -5.44 -15.88 9.47
N ALA A 148 -5.06 -14.64 9.16
CA ALA A 148 -5.32 -13.43 9.94
C ALA A 148 -5.93 -12.34 9.04
N THR A 149 -7.12 -12.63 8.50
CA THR A 149 -7.90 -11.74 7.61
C THR A 149 -9.24 -11.37 8.23
#